data_a02e4ec4478d88ed3de367c2705bec86
#
_entry.id   a02e4ec4478d88ed3de367c2705bec86
#
_cell.length_a   1.000
_cell.length_b   1.000
_cell.length_c   1.000
_cell.angle_alpha   90.00
_cell.angle_beta   90.00
_cell.angle_gamma   90.00
#
_symmetry.space_group_name_H-M   'P 1'
#
loop_
_entity.id
_entity.type
_entity.pdbx_description
1 polymer ?
#
loop_
_entity_poly.entity_id
_entity_poly.type
_entity_poly.pdbx_seq_one_letter_code
_entity_poly.pdbx_strand_id
1 'polypeptide(L)'
;MGVRGGASPNHKKVPVRNEERTGIMWNKRFLDQMTEFIFVEQEPKPADIIFVPGSGFPQIAEKAASLYREGFSELVLPSGKYSILRGRFGGVQAKEEEYRGTYRTEWEFLKAVLVKNGVKECHIWREEKATYTYENAIRSREVTDAAGLQVKRGIICCKPAHARRALLYYQLLYPETELLVCPADDCEITRDNWYLSEKGCDTVLGEIARCGEQFHEIMKDMRENQKKPDA
;
A
#
# COMPACT_ATOMS: atom_id res chain seq x y z
N MET A 1 -10.11 44.93 6.09
CA MET A 1 -10.99 43.75 6.10
C MET A 1 -10.12 42.56 6.46
N GLY A 2 -10.29 42.08 7.70
CA GLY A 2 -9.42 41.07 8.27
C GLY A 2 -9.82 39.66 7.87
N VAL A 3 -8.84 38.86 7.44
CA VAL A 3 -8.97 37.42 7.20
C VAL A 3 -8.85 36.71 8.55
N ARG A 4 -9.90 36.02 8.98
CA ARG A 4 -9.93 35.23 10.21
C ARG A 4 -9.22 33.89 9.94
N GLY A 5 -8.10 33.66 10.64
CA GLY A 5 -7.43 32.38 10.69
C GLY A 5 -8.32 31.33 11.36
N GLY A 6 -8.58 30.22 10.68
CA GLY A 6 -9.25 29.05 11.22
C GLY A 6 -8.35 28.34 12.23
N ALA A 7 -8.80 28.21 13.47
CA ALA A 7 -8.11 27.47 14.52
C ALA A 7 -8.15 25.96 14.23
N SER A 8 -6.99 25.33 14.24
CA SER A 8 -6.83 23.86 14.22
C SER A 8 -7.56 23.22 15.43
N PRO A 9 -8.25 22.08 15.28
CA PRO A 9 -8.93 21.44 16.39
C PRO A 9 -7.92 20.99 17.44
N ASN A 10 -8.14 21.50 18.65
CA ASN A 10 -7.35 21.25 19.84
C ASN A 10 -7.52 19.78 20.26
N HIS A 11 -6.59 18.91 19.90
CA HIS A 11 -6.55 17.56 20.42
C HIS A 11 -6.30 17.61 21.92
N LYS A 12 -7.36 17.48 22.72
CA LYS A 12 -7.25 17.30 24.16
C LYS A 12 -6.44 16.04 24.42
N LYS A 13 -5.22 16.23 24.96
CA LYS A 13 -4.41 15.12 25.47
C LYS A 13 -5.24 14.42 26.54
N VAL A 14 -5.60 13.17 26.30
CA VAL A 14 -6.18 12.30 27.30
C VAL A 14 -5.12 12.10 28.39
N PRO A 15 -5.40 12.43 29.67
CA PRO A 15 -4.41 12.26 30.72
C PRO A 15 -4.15 10.78 30.92
N VAL A 16 -2.93 10.34 30.63
CA VAL A 16 -2.42 9.02 31.04
C VAL A 16 -2.14 9.13 32.52
N ARG A 17 -2.88 8.39 33.36
CA ARG A 17 -2.58 8.27 34.77
C ARG A 17 -1.16 7.73 34.93
N ASN A 18 -0.31 8.49 35.65
CA ASN A 18 0.97 8.03 36.14
C ASN A 18 0.74 6.92 37.18
N GLU A 19 0.83 5.69 36.74
CA GLU A 19 1.09 4.56 37.62
C GLU A 19 2.52 4.11 37.39
N GLU A 20 3.22 3.96 38.48
CA GLU A 20 4.65 3.77 38.68
C GLU A 20 5.36 2.89 37.65
N ARG A 21 6.63 3.22 37.39
CA ARG A 21 7.64 2.53 36.55
C ARG A 21 7.69 1.02 36.75
N THR A 22 6.70 0.31 36.31
CA THR A 22 6.73 -1.10 35.99
C THR A 22 6.52 -1.19 34.48
N GLY A 23 7.34 -1.98 33.79
CA GLY A 23 7.38 -2.04 32.34
C GLY A 23 5.99 -2.03 31.71
N ILE A 24 5.82 -1.26 30.64
CA ILE A 24 4.55 -1.11 29.94
C ILE A 24 3.98 -2.51 29.68
N MET A 25 3.00 -2.91 30.47
CA MET A 25 2.30 -4.15 30.22
C MET A 25 1.31 -3.91 29.09
N TRP A 26 1.77 -4.13 27.87
CA TRP A 26 0.93 -4.04 26.68
C TRP A 26 -0.30 -4.92 26.86
N ASN A 27 -1.47 -4.33 26.66
CA ASN A 27 -2.69 -5.13 26.58
C ASN A 27 -2.62 -5.99 25.29
N LYS A 28 -2.23 -7.24 25.45
CA LYS A 28 -2.00 -8.18 24.34
C LYS A 28 -3.21 -8.23 23.42
N ARG A 29 -4.43 -8.28 23.96
CA ARG A 29 -5.65 -8.33 23.16
C ARG A 29 -5.84 -7.08 22.30
N PHE A 30 -5.50 -5.90 22.83
CA PHE A 30 -5.54 -4.66 22.06
C PHE A 30 -4.52 -4.68 20.91
N LEU A 31 -3.28 -5.09 21.20
CA LEU A 31 -2.23 -5.19 20.17
C LEU A 31 -2.59 -6.21 19.10
N ASP A 32 -3.09 -7.38 19.49
CA ASP A 32 -3.51 -8.43 18.56
C ASP A 32 -4.57 -7.89 17.59
N GLN A 33 -5.59 -7.18 18.06
CA GLN A 33 -6.64 -6.61 17.22
C GLN A 33 -6.12 -5.57 16.22
N MET A 34 -5.23 -4.68 16.65
CA MET A 34 -4.60 -3.69 15.76
C MET A 34 -3.71 -4.37 14.73
N THR A 35 -2.95 -5.37 15.17
CA THR A 35 -2.06 -6.16 14.32
C THR A 35 -2.84 -6.92 13.24
N GLU A 36 -3.89 -7.63 13.62
CA GLU A 36 -4.75 -8.36 12.69
C GLU A 36 -5.48 -7.46 11.71
N PHE A 37 -5.85 -6.25 12.14
CA PHE A 37 -6.46 -5.29 11.24
C PHE A 37 -5.48 -4.80 10.18
N ILE A 38 -4.24 -4.46 10.53
CA ILE A 38 -3.27 -3.86 9.61
C ILE A 38 -2.49 -4.88 8.80
N PHE A 39 -1.94 -5.90 9.46
CA PHE A 39 -1.04 -6.86 8.83
C PHE A 39 -1.81 -8.02 8.20
N VAL A 40 -2.46 -7.72 7.07
CA VAL A 40 -3.15 -8.73 6.26
C VAL A 40 -2.12 -9.50 5.47
N GLU A 41 -2.17 -10.80 5.56
CA GLU A 41 -1.34 -11.72 4.80
C GLU A 41 -2.13 -12.98 4.47
N GLN A 42 -2.00 -13.45 3.23
CA GLN A 42 -2.59 -14.70 2.79
C GLN A 42 -1.57 -15.53 2.01
N GLU A 43 -1.75 -16.84 2.08
CA GLU A 43 -0.98 -17.78 1.27
C GLU A 43 -1.20 -17.52 -0.23
N PRO A 44 -0.13 -17.44 -1.02
CA PRO A 44 -0.26 -17.21 -2.46
C PRO A 44 -0.95 -18.40 -3.14
N LYS A 45 -1.75 -18.10 -4.15
CA LYS A 45 -2.39 -19.07 -5.05
C LYS A 45 -2.16 -18.62 -6.49
N PRO A 46 -2.21 -19.51 -7.49
CA PRO A 46 -2.16 -19.12 -8.89
C PRO A 46 -3.14 -17.98 -9.19
N ALA A 47 -2.65 -16.92 -9.80
CA ALA A 47 -3.37 -15.68 -10.05
C ALA A 47 -3.16 -15.15 -11.46
N ASP A 48 -4.07 -14.31 -11.93
CA ASP A 48 -4.00 -13.73 -13.26
C ASP A 48 -2.93 -12.64 -13.35
N ILE A 49 -2.66 -11.96 -12.22
CA ILE A 49 -1.73 -10.83 -12.17
C ILE A 49 -1.21 -10.58 -10.75
N ILE A 50 0.05 -10.07 -10.65
CA ILE A 50 0.62 -9.55 -9.41
C ILE A 50 0.67 -8.04 -9.48
N PHE A 51 -0.02 -7.36 -8.59
CA PHE A 51 -0.01 -5.91 -8.42
C PHE A 51 1.10 -5.48 -7.45
N VAL A 52 1.86 -4.44 -7.83
CA VAL A 52 2.92 -3.87 -7.00
C VAL A 52 2.69 -2.35 -6.90
N PRO A 53 1.92 -1.87 -5.90
CA PRO A 53 1.66 -0.45 -5.71
C PRO A 53 2.93 0.37 -5.55
N GLY A 54 2.93 1.61 -6.06
CA GLY A 54 4.08 2.51 -6.11
C GLY A 54 4.81 2.69 -4.77
N SER A 55 6.13 2.61 -4.82
CA SER A 55 7.00 2.71 -3.64
C SER A 55 8.47 2.90 -4.05
N GLY A 56 9.26 3.47 -3.13
CA GLY A 56 10.73 3.44 -3.20
C GLY A 56 11.38 2.24 -2.48
N PHE A 57 10.59 1.29 -1.96
CA PHE A 57 11.10 0.10 -1.27
C PHE A 57 11.20 -1.08 -2.24
N PRO A 58 12.42 -1.60 -2.54
CA PRO A 58 12.59 -2.70 -3.49
C PRO A 58 11.97 -4.02 -3.03
N GLN A 59 11.86 -4.25 -1.73
CA GLN A 59 11.38 -5.51 -1.15
C GLN A 59 10.01 -5.94 -1.70
N ILE A 60 9.14 -4.98 -2.02
CA ILE A 60 7.80 -5.30 -2.56
C ILE A 60 7.88 -5.88 -3.98
N ALA A 61 8.82 -5.40 -4.78
CA ALA A 61 9.08 -5.93 -6.12
C ALA A 61 9.91 -7.22 -6.07
N GLU A 62 10.82 -7.37 -5.10
CA GLU A 62 11.53 -8.64 -4.84
C GLU A 62 10.54 -9.76 -4.49
N LYS A 63 9.55 -9.48 -3.63
CA LYS A 63 8.47 -10.43 -3.31
C LYS A 63 7.67 -10.80 -4.55
N ALA A 64 7.26 -9.81 -5.34
CA ALA A 64 6.55 -10.05 -6.58
C ALA A 64 7.36 -10.89 -7.57
N ALA A 65 8.67 -10.64 -7.69
CA ALA A 65 9.56 -11.42 -8.52
C ALA A 65 9.74 -12.87 -8.01
N SER A 66 9.76 -13.09 -6.68
CA SER A 66 9.75 -14.44 -6.12
C SER A 66 8.51 -15.21 -6.55
N LEU A 67 7.33 -14.63 -6.31
CA LEU A 67 6.05 -15.23 -6.68
C LEU A 67 5.93 -15.49 -8.19
N TYR A 68 6.45 -14.59 -9.02
CA TYR A 68 6.54 -14.79 -10.47
C TYR A 68 7.41 -16.00 -10.82
N ARG A 69 8.62 -16.13 -10.24
CA ARG A 69 9.53 -17.27 -10.50
C ARG A 69 8.96 -18.59 -10.00
N GLU A 70 8.17 -18.55 -8.94
CA GLU A 70 7.46 -19.71 -8.38
C GLU A 70 6.21 -20.09 -9.21
N GLY A 71 5.88 -19.29 -10.22
CA GLY A 71 4.80 -19.61 -11.18
C GLY A 71 3.39 -19.22 -10.69
N PHE A 72 3.27 -18.37 -9.66
CA PHE A 72 1.96 -17.92 -9.19
C PHE A 72 1.26 -16.98 -10.17
N SER A 73 2.00 -16.24 -11.00
CA SER A 73 1.45 -15.47 -12.12
C SER A 73 2.51 -15.19 -13.16
N GLU A 74 2.11 -15.09 -14.44
CA GLU A 74 3.00 -14.66 -15.52
C GLU A 74 3.03 -13.14 -15.70
N LEU A 75 2.08 -12.41 -15.10
CA LEU A 75 1.95 -10.97 -15.27
C LEU A 75 2.25 -10.23 -13.96
N VAL A 76 3.04 -9.17 -14.07
CA VAL A 76 3.34 -8.26 -12.95
C VAL A 76 3.03 -6.84 -13.38
N LEU A 77 2.24 -6.13 -12.57
CA LEU A 77 1.88 -4.73 -12.80
C LEU A 77 2.42 -3.85 -11.66
N PRO A 78 3.67 -3.37 -11.74
CA PRO A 78 4.11 -2.26 -10.91
C PRO A 78 3.37 -0.98 -11.32
N SER A 79 3.01 -0.15 -10.36
CA SER A 79 2.33 1.11 -10.61
C SER A 79 3.01 2.27 -9.87
N GLY A 80 2.79 3.49 -10.37
CA GLY A 80 3.19 4.71 -9.69
C GLY A 80 4.13 5.61 -10.48
N LYS A 81 3.77 6.89 -10.48
CA LYS A 81 4.64 7.97 -10.98
C LYS A 81 5.61 8.41 -9.89
N TYR A 82 5.09 9.13 -8.92
CA TYR A 82 5.73 9.60 -7.69
C TYR A 82 4.68 10.32 -6.84
N SER A 83 4.92 10.42 -5.53
CA SER A 83 4.00 11.14 -4.63
C SER A 83 3.79 12.58 -5.10
N ILE A 84 2.52 12.98 -5.26
CA ILE A 84 2.13 14.35 -5.60
C ILE A 84 2.74 15.40 -4.65
N LEU A 85 2.91 15.05 -3.37
CA LEU A 85 3.49 15.93 -2.36
C LEU A 85 4.98 16.21 -2.60
N ARG A 86 5.69 15.30 -3.29
CA ARG A 86 7.13 15.42 -3.57
C ARG A 86 7.41 15.98 -4.97
N GLY A 87 6.46 15.84 -5.91
CA GLY A 87 6.62 16.27 -7.30
C GLY A 87 7.71 15.55 -8.10
N ARG A 88 8.37 14.55 -7.50
CA ARG A 88 9.44 13.72 -8.08
C ARG A 88 9.53 12.38 -7.35
N PHE A 89 10.19 11.41 -7.97
CA PHE A 89 10.50 10.15 -7.30
C PHE A 89 11.35 10.40 -6.04
N GLY A 90 10.96 9.77 -4.94
CA GLY A 90 11.58 9.98 -3.63
C GLY A 90 12.92 9.29 -3.43
N GLY A 91 13.41 8.57 -4.45
CA GLY A 91 14.63 7.77 -4.38
C GLY A 91 14.41 6.36 -3.81
N VAL A 92 15.46 5.56 -3.86
CA VAL A 92 15.54 4.22 -3.27
C VAL A 92 15.53 4.35 -1.76
N GLN A 93 14.62 3.64 -1.08
CA GLN A 93 14.39 3.79 0.37
C GLN A 93 14.93 2.62 1.20
N ALA A 94 15.47 1.60 0.56
CA ALA A 94 16.18 0.48 1.19
C ALA A 94 17.10 -0.19 0.15
N LYS A 95 18.12 -0.91 0.60
CA LYS A 95 19.08 -1.63 -0.27
C LYS A 95 19.67 -0.71 -1.36
N GLU A 96 20.01 0.54 -1.00
CA GLU A 96 20.44 1.57 -1.94
C GLU A 96 21.65 1.14 -2.75
N GLU A 97 22.60 0.45 -2.13
CA GLU A 97 23.80 -0.06 -2.80
C GLU A 97 23.47 -1.04 -3.94
N GLU A 98 22.40 -1.82 -3.76
CA GLU A 98 21.98 -2.84 -4.70
C GLU A 98 21.17 -2.27 -5.87
N TYR A 99 20.35 -1.26 -5.60
CA TYR A 99 19.38 -0.69 -6.55
C TYR A 99 19.67 0.77 -6.90
N ARG A 100 20.91 1.24 -6.68
CA ARG A 100 21.33 2.59 -7.05
C ARG A 100 21.09 2.83 -8.55
N GLY A 101 20.44 3.94 -8.87
CA GLY A 101 20.13 4.31 -10.24
C GLY A 101 19.42 5.65 -10.33
N THR A 102 19.21 6.11 -11.56
CA THR A 102 18.40 7.32 -11.83
C THR A 102 17.05 6.87 -12.34
N TYR A 103 16.02 7.09 -11.54
CA TYR A 103 14.64 6.74 -11.85
C TYR A 103 13.77 7.99 -11.82
N ARG A 104 12.92 8.17 -12.80
CA ARG A 104 11.99 9.30 -12.89
C ARG A 104 10.67 9.00 -12.17
N THR A 105 10.29 7.71 -12.13
CA THR A 105 9.01 7.25 -11.57
C THR A 105 9.22 6.04 -10.65
N GLU A 106 8.24 5.77 -9.79
CA GLU A 106 8.18 4.56 -8.99
C GLU A 106 8.09 3.32 -9.89
N TRP A 107 7.36 3.41 -11.01
CA TRP A 107 7.29 2.34 -12.00
C TRP A 107 8.66 2.00 -12.59
N GLU A 108 9.45 3.00 -13.03
CA GLU A 108 10.80 2.76 -13.55
C GLU A 108 11.69 2.03 -12.55
N PHE A 109 11.62 2.46 -11.28
CA PHE A 109 12.36 1.83 -10.19
C PHE A 109 11.90 0.39 -9.96
N LEU A 110 10.60 0.16 -9.75
CA LEU A 110 10.05 -1.16 -9.48
C LEU A 110 10.28 -2.13 -10.66
N LYS A 111 10.16 -1.64 -11.91
CA LYS A 111 10.52 -2.41 -13.10
C LYS A 111 11.98 -2.85 -13.06
N ALA A 112 12.91 -1.95 -12.74
CA ALA A 112 14.33 -2.28 -12.66
C ALA A 112 14.59 -3.36 -11.60
N VAL A 113 13.94 -3.28 -10.44
CA VAL A 113 14.02 -4.32 -9.40
C VAL A 113 13.47 -5.65 -9.91
N LEU A 114 12.29 -5.66 -10.54
CA LEU A 114 11.68 -6.87 -11.10
C LEU A 114 12.56 -7.56 -12.12
N VAL A 115 13.10 -6.81 -13.09
CA VAL A 115 14.00 -7.34 -14.13
C VAL A 115 15.28 -7.92 -13.52
N LYS A 116 15.89 -7.20 -12.58
CA LYS A 116 17.09 -7.66 -11.86
C LYS A 116 16.83 -8.97 -11.11
N ASN A 117 15.61 -9.17 -10.63
CA ASN A 117 15.19 -10.38 -9.92
C ASN A 117 14.55 -11.47 -10.83
N GLY A 118 14.75 -11.37 -12.15
CA GLY A 118 14.44 -12.43 -13.10
C GLY A 118 13.03 -12.41 -13.70
N VAL A 119 12.27 -11.33 -13.53
CA VAL A 119 11.00 -11.16 -14.24
C VAL A 119 11.28 -10.73 -15.68
N LYS A 120 10.71 -11.44 -16.65
CA LYS A 120 10.85 -11.09 -18.07
C LYS A 120 10.20 -9.74 -18.36
N GLU A 121 10.88 -8.88 -19.06
CA GLU A 121 10.41 -7.51 -19.31
C GLU A 121 9.05 -7.44 -20.04
N CYS A 122 8.78 -8.39 -20.94
CA CYS A 122 7.50 -8.51 -21.64
C CYS A 122 6.33 -8.92 -20.73
N HIS A 123 6.57 -9.40 -19.53
CA HIS A 123 5.57 -9.75 -18.52
C HIS A 123 5.33 -8.61 -17.52
N ILE A 124 6.08 -7.52 -17.62
CA ILE A 124 5.92 -6.34 -16.75
C ILE A 124 5.07 -5.30 -17.46
N TRP A 125 3.85 -5.11 -16.97
CA TRP A 125 2.96 -4.10 -17.52
C TRP A 125 3.29 -2.71 -17.01
N ARG A 126 2.80 -1.67 -17.68
CA ARG A 126 3.18 -0.29 -17.42
C ARG A 126 2.04 0.53 -16.84
N GLU A 127 2.23 1.06 -15.63
CA GLU A 127 1.43 2.11 -15.03
C GLU A 127 2.36 3.13 -14.34
N GLU A 128 2.48 4.33 -14.88
CA GLU A 128 3.38 5.38 -14.37
C GLU A 128 2.69 6.75 -14.23
N LYS A 129 1.38 6.75 -13.98
CA LYS A 129 0.59 7.98 -13.82
C LYS A 129 0.18 8.22 -12.37
N ALA A 130 -0.06 7.16 -11.59
CA ALA A 130 -0.54 7.24 -10.23
C ALA A 130 0.40 8.05 -9.33
N THR A 131 -0.16 8.93 -8.50
CA THR A 131 0.58 9.86 -7.64
C THR A 131 0.28 9.67 -6.14
N TYR A 132 -0.69 8.81 -5.80
CA TYR A 132 -1.03 8.41 -4.44
C TYR A 132 -1.68 7.02 -4.43
N THR A 133 -1.81 6.44 -3.25
CA THR A 133 -2.13 5.01 -3.10
C THR A 133 -3.43 4.58 -3.77
N TYR A 134 -4.50 5.36 -3.66
CA TYR A 134 -5.78 5.01 -4.30
C TYR A 134 -5.66 5.05 -5.83
N GLU A 135 -4.91 6.02 -6.39
CA GLU A 135 -4.65 6.04 -7.83
C GLU A 135 -3.90 4.80 -8.32
N ASN A 136 -3.02 4.19 -7.52
CA ASN A 136 -2.40 2.92 -7.92
C ASN A 136 -3.46 1.88 -8.27
N ALA A 137 -4.53 1.74 -7.47
CA ALA A 137 -5.61 0.81 -7.75
C ALA A 137 -6.46 1.25 -8.97
N ILE A 138 -6.83 2.54 -9.05
CA ILE A 138 -7.59 3.10 -10.18
C ILE A 138 -6.86 2.88 -11.49
N ARG A 139 -5.58 3.27 -11.56
CA ARG A 139 -4.78 3.16 -12.78
C ARG A 139 -4.44 1.72 -13.13
N SER A 140 -4.24 0.85 -12.12
CA SER A 140 -4.10 -0.59 -12.36
C SER A 140 -5.38 -1.16 -13.01
N ARG A 141 -6.56 -0.73 -12.56
CA ARG A 141 -7.84 -1.13 -13.16
C ARG A 141 -7.94 -0.66 -14.61
N GLU A 142 -7.59 0.59 -14.89
CA GLU A 142 -7.57 1.11 -16.27
C GLU A 142 -6.65 0.29 -17.19
N VAL A 143 -5.47 -0.13 -16.68
CA VAL A 143 -4.52 -0.94 -17.46
C VAL A 143 -5.09 -2.33 -17.74
N THR A 144 -5.67 -3.01 -16.75
CA THR A 144 -6.25 -4.34 -16.94
C THR A 144 -7.46 -4.31 -17.85
N ASP A 145 -8.33 -3.30 -17.74
CA ASP A 145 -9.50 -3.12 -18.61
C ASP A 145 -9.09 -2.84 -20.06
N ALA A 146 -8.10 -1.95 -20.27
CA ALA A 146 -7.58 -1.64 -21.60
C ALA A 146 -6.94 -2.86 -22.29
N ALA A 147 -6.37 -3.76 -21.53
CA ALA A 147 -5.82 -5.02 -22.02
C ALA A 147 -6.87 -6.14 -22.18
N GLY A 148 -8.11 -5.92 -21.77
CA GLY A 148 -9.18 -6.92 -21.79
C GLY A 148 -8.97 -8.06 -20.78
N LEU A 149 -8.13 -7.86 -19.74
CA LEU A 149 -7.86 -8.87 -18.74
C LEU A 149 -8.95 -8.86 -17.67
N GLN A 150 -9.74 -9.92 -17.61
CA GLN A 150 -10.65 -10.19 -16.51
C GLN A 150 -9.89 -10.81 -15.34
N VAL A 151 -9.58 -10.02 -14.33
CA VAL A 151 -8.86 -10.49 -13.14
C VAL A 151 -9.81 -11.24 -12.23
N LYS A 152 -9.73 -12.56 -12.20
CA LYS A 152 -10.48 -13.41 -11.28
C LYS A 152 -9.76 -13.54 -9.94
N ARG A 153 -8.43 -13.61 -9.98
CA ARG A 153 -7.58 -13.59 -8.80
C ARG A 153 -6.37 -12.69 -9.04
N GLY A 154 -6.09 -11.80 -8.09
CA GLY A 154 -4.92 -10.94 -8.10
C GLY A 154 -4.12 -11.07 -6.80
N ILE A 155 -2.80 -10.97 -6.90
CA ILE A 155 -1.91 -10.88 -5.75
C ILE A 155 -1.46 -9.45 -5.59
N ILE A 156 -1.44 -8.93 -4.36
CA ILE A 156 -0.95 -7.59 -4.03
C ILE A 156 0.33 -7.73 -3.21
N CYS A 157 1.47 -7.26 -3.76
CA CYS A 157 2.75 -7.20 -3.06
C CYS A 157 2.99 -5.78 -2.55
N CYS A 158 2.97 -5.58 -1.25
CA CYS A 158 3.13 -4.27 -0.61
C CYS A 158 3.93 -4.39 0.69
N LYS A 159 4.20 -3.26 1.36
CA LYS A 159 4.80 -3.30 2.70
C LYS A 159 3.80 -3.90 3.70
N PRO A 160 4.26 -4.67 4.70
CA PRO A 160 3.37 -5.31 5.68
C PRO A 160 2.42 -4.33 6.38
N ALA A 161 2.94 -3.20 6.88
CA ALA A 161 2.11 -2.19 7.54
C ALA A 161 1.09 -1.51 6.60
N HIS A 162 1.27 -1.59 5.27
CA HIS A 162 0.38 -1.01 4.26
C HIS A 162 -0.69 -1.99 3.75
N ALA A 163 -0.62 -3.25 4.14
CA ALA A 163 -1.38 -4.37 3.59
C ALA A 163 -2.91 -4.14 3.60
N ARG A 164 -3.47 -3.73 4.75
CA ARG A 164 -4.91 -3.47 4.86
C ARG A 164 -5.38 -2.39 3.92
N ARG A 165 -4.71 -1.25 3.88
CA ARG A 165 -5.14 -0.12 3.06
C ARG A 165 -5.00 -0.42 1.56
N ALA A 166 -3.92 -1.09 1.16
CA ALA A 166 -3.77 -1.56 -0.22
C ALA A 166 -4.92 -2.51 -0.61
N LEU A 167 -5.19 -3.52 0.21
CA LEU A 167 -6.30 -4.46 -0.04
C LEU A 167 -7.63 -3.73 -0.24
N LEU A 168 -7.99 -2.82 0.66
CA LEU A 168 -9.27 -2.12 0.59
C LEU A 168 -9.41 -1.27 -0.68
N TYR A 169 -8.34 -0.60 -1.13
CA TYR A 169 -8.39 0.14 -2.40
C TYR A 169 -8.57 -0.75 -3.61
N TYR A 170 -7.80 -1.84 -3.69
CA TYR A 170 -7.95 -2.77 -4.80
C TYR A 170 -9.33 -3.45 -4.77
N GLN A 171 -9.86 -3.77 -3.60
CA GLN A 171 -11.20 -4.35 -3.46
C GLN A 171 -12.32 -3.42 -3.98
N LEU A 172 -12.18 -2.11 -3.82
CA LEU A 172 -13.12 -1.12 -4.38
C LEU A 172 -13.12 -1.15 -5.91
N LEU A 173 -11.96 -1.35 -6.54
CA LEU A 173 -11.81 -1.32 -8.00
C LEU A 173 -11.99 -2.69 -8.66
N TYR A 174 -11.85 -3.76 -7.90
CA TYR A 174 -11.95 -5.15 -8.32
C TYR A 174 -12.93 -5.93 -7.42
N PRO A 175 -14.23 -5.53 -7.40
CA PRO A 175 -15.20 -6.09 -6.44
C PRO A 175 -15.44 -7.61 -6.61
N GLU A 176 -15.29 -8.13 -7.83
CA GLU A 176 -15.51 -9.55 -8.16
C GLU A 176 -14.21 -10.39 -8.13
N THR A 177 -13.07 -9.78 -7.75
CA THR A 177 -11.77 -10.44 -7.77
C THR A 177 -11.42 -11.01 -6.40
N GLU A 178 -10.96 -12.26 -6.35
CA GLU A 178 -10.25 -12.78 -5.15
C GLU A 178 -8.88 -12.11 -5.06
N LEU A 179 -8.72 -11.21 -4.10
CA LEU A 179 -7.46 -10.48 -3.86
C LEU A 179 -6.71 -11.11 -2.71
N LEU A 180 -5.48 -11.52 -2.97
CA LEU A 180 -4.55 -12.08 -1.98
C LEU A 180 -3.45 -11.07 -1.69
N VAL A 181 -3.23 -10.75 -0.43
CA VAL A 181 -2.11 -9.88 -0.04
C VAL A 181 -0.95 -10.76 0.39
N CYS A 182 0.16 -10.61 -0.32
CA CYS A 182 1.44 -11.26 -0.02
C CYS A 182 2.47 -10.15 0.25
N PRO A 183 2.60 -9.70 1.51
CA PRO A 183 3.49 -8.59 1.84
C PRO A 183 4.94 -8.94 1.59
N ALA A 184 5.77 -7.90 1.44
CA ALA A 184 7.20 -8.06 1.33
C ALA A 184 7.81 -8.60 2.62
N ASP A 185 8.76 -9.49 2.45
CA ASP A 185 9.64 -9.95 3.52
C ASP A 185 10.72 -8.89 3.83
N ASP A 186 11.52 -9.09 4.89
CA ASP A 186 12.68 -8.27 5.22
C ASP A 186 12.36 -6.75 5.35
N CYS A 187 11.23 -6.44 5.99
CA CYS A 187 10.83 -5.09 6.31
C CYS A 187 11.16 -4.74 7.77
N GLU A 188 11.58 -3.49 8.01
CA GLU A 188 11.92 -3.01 9.36
C GLU A 188 10.74 -3.09 10.34
N ILE A 189 9.53 -2.75 9.87
CA ILE A 189 8.31 -2.77 10.68
C ILE A 189 7.47 -3.97 10.25
N THR A 190 7.29 -4.89 11.20
CA THR A 190 6.60 -6.16 11.00
C THR A 190 5.45 -6.34 11.97
N ARG A 191 4.66 -7.39 11.76
CA ARG A 191 3.60 -7.85 12.65
C ARG A 191 4.04 -7.99 14.11
N ASP A 192 5.30 -8.43 14.33
CA ASP A 192 5.79 -8.83 15.64
C ASP A 192 6.54 -7.73 16.39
N ASN A 193 6.87 -6.60 15.69
CA ASN A 193 7.74 -5.59 16.29
C ASN A 193 7.21 -4.15 16.23
N TRP A 194 6.12 -3.88 15.55
CA TRP A 194 5.65 -2.51 15.29
C TRP A 194 5.39 -1.70 16.58
N TYR A 195 4.96 -2.36 17.64
CA TYR A 195 4.64 -1.73 18.92
C TYR A 195 5.85 -1.51 19.82
N LEU A 196 7.04 -2.00 19.42
CA LEU A 196 8.27 -1.90 20.20
C LEU A 196 9.04 -0.60 19.95
N SER A 197 8.66 0.21 18.97
CA SER A 197 9.32 1.47 18.63
C SER A 197 8.30 2.58 18.32
N GLU A 198 8.67 3.81 18.59
CA GLU A 198 7.88 4.99 18.23
C GLU A 198 7.59 5.01 16.73
N LYS A 199 8.60 4.77 15.89
CA LYS A 199 8.48 4.68 14.45
C LYS A 199 7.48 3.62 13.99
N GLY A 200 7.47 2.46 14.65
CA GLY A 200 6.52 1.38 14.36
C GLY A 200 5.10 1.77 14.75
N CYS A 201 4.91 2.31 15.95
CA CYS A 201 3.62 2.83 16.41
C CYS A 201 3.08 3.91 15.46
N ASP A 202 3.88 4.91 15.12
CA ASP A 202 3.49 6.00 14.21
C ASP A 202 3.12 5.46 12.82
N THR A 203 3.86 4.48 12.33
CA THR A 203 3.58 3.86 11.04
C THR A 203 2.23 3.16 11.06
N VAL A 204 1.99 2.27 12.02
CA VAL A 204 0.77 1.45 12.08
C VAL A 204 -0.45 2.28 12.42
N LEU A 205 -0.37 3.12 13.45
CA LEU A 205 -1.49 3.99 13.83
C LEU A 205 -1.76 5.04 12.74
N GLY A 206 -0.72 5.51 12.04
CA GLY A 206 -0.87 6.37 10.88
C GLY A 206 -1.57 5.68 9.70
N GLU A 207 -1.38 4.38 9.48
CA GLU A 207 -2.14 3.63 8.46
C GLU A 207 -3.62 3.48 8.87
N ILE A 208 -3.91 3.24 10.15
CA ILE A 208 -5.29 3.20 10.67
C ILE A 208 -6.00 4.55 10.47
N ALA A 209 -5.33 5.65 10.84
CA ALA A 209 -5.86 6.99 10.66
C ALA A 209 -6.16 7.28 9.17
N ARG A 210 -5.23 6.96 8.27
CA ARG A 210 -5.41 7.11 6.82
C ARG A 210 -6.57 6.26 6.28
N CYS A 211 -6.78 5.05 6.79
CA CYS A 211 -7.95 4.25 6.44
C CYS A 211 -9.23 4.99 6.82
N GLY A 212 -9.34 5.51 8.05
CA GLY A 212 -10.51 6.24 8.50
C GLY A 212 -10.79 7.50 7.67
N GLU A 213 -9.79 8.34 7.48
CA GLU A 213 -9.92 9.61 6.76
C GLU A 213 -10.23 9.41 5.26
N GLN A 214 -9.44 8.58 4.58
CA GLN A 214 -9.54 8.42 3.13
C GLN A 214 -10.79 7.64 2.71
N PHE A 215 -11.16 6.59 3.45
CA PHE A 215 -12.39 5.85 3.16
C PHE A 215 -13.64 6.64 3.55
N HIS A 216 -13.57 7.55 4.52
CA HIS A 216 -14.66 8.47 4.80
C HIS A 216 -15.01 9.34 3.57
N GLU A 217 -14.01 9.95 2.94
CA GLU A 217 -14.22 10.77 1.74
C GLU A 217 -14.72 9.93 0.55
N ILE A 218 -14.15 8.76 0.31
CA ILE A 218 -14.59 7.85 -0.75
C ILE A 218 -16.06 7.44 -0.55
N MET A 219 -16.43 7.08 0.66
CA MET A 219 -17.81 6.70 0.99
C MET A 219 -18.80 7.86 0.82
N LYS A 220 -18.38 9.07 1.13
CA LYS A 220 -19.16 10.29 0.91
C LYS A 220 -19.40 10.51 -0.58
N ASP A 221 -18.36 10.46 -1.40
CA ASP A 221 -18.45 10.62 -2.85
C ASP A 221 -19.33 9.54 -3.48
N MET A 222 -19.21 8.29 -3.06
CA MET A 222 -20.09 7.20 -3.52
C MET A 222 -21.56 7.46 -3.21
N ARG A 223 -21.88 7.95 -2.00
CA ARG A 223 -23.26 8.28 -1.60
C ARG A 223 -23.82 9.46 -2.39
N GLU A 224 -23.00 10.46 -2.70
CA GLU A 224 -23.42 11.62 -3.49
C GLU A 224 -23.69 11.22 -4.95
N ASN A 225 -22.86 10.34 -5.52
CA ASN A 225 -23.05 9.85 -6.88
C ASN A 225 -24.30 8.95 -7.02
N GLN A 226 -24.65 8.15 -6.00
CA GLN A 226 -25.87 7.36 -6.00
C GLN A 226 -27.16 8.22 -5.94
N LYS A 227 -27.06 9.47 -5.51
CA LYS A 227 -28.22 10.39 -5.43
C LYS A 227 -28.47 11.17 -6.70
N LYS A 228 -27.55 11.14 -7.67
CA LYS A 228 -27.75 11.75 -8.99
C LYS A 228 -28.54 10.74 -9.83
N PRO A 229 -29.82 11.03 -10.21
CA PRO A 229 -30.52 10.18 -11.17
C PRO A 229 -29.74 10.17 -12.46
N ASP A 230 -29.74 9.01 -13.13
CA ASP A 230 -29.14 8.86 -14.46
C ASP A 230 -29.66 9.97 -15.37
N ALA A 231 -28.74 10.83 -15.85
CA ALA A 231 -29.03 11.94 -16.76
C ALA A 231 -28.98 11.46 -18.22
#